data_321b7fd1685f8cc3e0cca9d23b079d0e
#
_entry.id   321b7fd1685f8cc3e0cca9d23b079d0e
#
_cell.length_a   1.000
_cell.length_b   1.000
_cell.length_c   1.000
_cell.angle_alpha   90.00
_cell.angle_beta   90.00
_cell.angle_gamma   90.00
#
_symmetry.space_group_name_H-M   'P 1'
#
loop_
_entity.id
_entity.type
_entity.pdbx_description
1 polymer ?
#
loop_
_entity_poly.entity_id
_entity_poly.type
_entity_poly.pdbx_seq_one_letter_code
_entity_poly.pdbx_strand_id
1 'polypeptide(L)'
;LFEKIGDIAKKNGIEYIAEGSNMDDNGDYRPGLQAVAELGIKSPLRASKLNKADIRALSKDLGLPTWNKQSFACLSSRFVYGETISEEKLIMVDKAEQLLLDMGFHQVRVRIHGTIARIEILPEEFPKLVEETKRNLITKSFKEYGFTYVTMDLTGYRTGSMNETLNSDL
;
A
#
# COMPACT_ATOMS: atom_id res chain seq x y z
N LEU A 1 2.40 -15.76 -5.75
CA LEU A 1 1.08 -15.61 -5.15
C LEU A 1 0.03 -16.42 -5.92
N PHE A 2 -0.23 -16.10 -7.19
CA PHE A 2 -1.30 -16.70 -7.99
C PHE A 2 -1.14 -18.22 -8.22
N GLU A 3 0.07 -18.75 -8.33
CA GLU A 3 0.32 -20.19 -8.38
C GLU A 3 -0.21 -20.88 -7.12
N LYS A 4 0.13 -20.36 -5.93
CA LYS A 4 -0.37 -20.90 -4.65
C LYS A 4 -1.89 -20.81 -4.53
N ILE A 5 -2.49 -19.73 -5.01
CA ILE A 5 -3.95 -19.58 -5.05
C ILE A 5 -4.54 -20.61 -6.01
N GLY A 6 -3.91 -20.85 -7.16
CA GLY A 6 -4.29 -21.86 -8.13
C GLY A 6 -4.30 -23.27 -7.52
N ASP A 7 -3.26 -23.62 -6.76
CA ASP A 7 -3.19 -24.91 -6.07
C ASP A 7 -4.31 -25.08 -5.03
N ILE A 8 -4.62 -24.03 -4.29
CA ILE A 8 -5.72 -24.02 -3.32
C ILE A 8 -7.07 -24.15 -4.02
N ALA A 9 -7.28 -23.37 -5.09
CA ALA A 9 -8.51 -23.44 -5.89
C ALA A 9 -8.76 -24.86 -6.43
N LYS A 10 -7.72 -25.46 -7.01
CA LYS A 10 -7.76 -26.81 -7.55
C LYS A 10 -8.10 -27.86 -6.48
N LYS A 11 -7.50 -27.75 -5.29
CA LYS A 11 -7.79 -28.65 -4.15
C LYS A 11 -9.24 -28.52 -3.66
N ASN A 12 -9.86 -27.36 -3.82
CA ASN A 12 -11.21 -27.08 -3.38
C ASN A 12 -12.25 -27.13 -4.51
N GLY A 13 -11.90 -27.60 -5.71
CA GLY A 13 -12.82 -27.69 -6.85
C GLY A 13 -13.30 -26.34 -7.37
N ILE A 14 -12.52 -25.26 -7.14
CA ILE A 14 -12.82 -23.90 -7.63
C ILE A 14 -12.23 -23.77 -9.03
N GLU A 15 -13.09 -23.52 -10.01
CA GLU A 15 -12.72 -23.47 -11.42
C GLU A 15 -12.09 -22.14 -11.83
N TYR A 16 -12.56 -21.04 -11.26
CA TYR A 16 -12.15 -19.69 -11.67
C TYR A 16 -11.52 -18.93 -10.51
N ILE A 17 -10.43 -18.23 -10.83
CA ILE A 17 -9.80 -17.26 -9.95
C ILE A 17 -9.98 -15.90 -10.59
N ALA A 18 -10.41 -14.91 -9.81
CA ALA A 18 -10.57 -13.54 -10.25
C ALA A 18 -9.73 -12.59 -9.42
N GLU A 19 -9.30 -11.48 -10.02
CA GLU A 19 -8.58 -10.41 -9.37
C GLU A 19 -9.24 -9.05 -9.68
N GLY A 20 -8.85 -7.98 -8.94
CA GLY A 20 -9.57 -6.70 -8.92
C GLY A 20 -9.01 -5.62 -9.83
N SER A 21 -8.16 -5.93 -10.82
CA SER A 21 -7.67 -4.91 -11.76
C SER A 21 -8.81 -4.27 -12.55
N ASN A 22 -8.68 -2.98 -12.79
CA ASN A 22 -9.64 -2.14 -13.48
C ASN A 22 -8.97 -1.35 -14.63
N MET A 23 -9.68 -0.45 -15.31
CA MET A 23 -9.15 0.28 -16.46
C MET A 23 -8.02 1.25 -16.12
N ASP A 24 -8.00 1.79 -14.89
CA ASP A 24 -6.94 2.73 -14.47
C ASP A 24 -5.59 2.03 -14.23
N ASP A 25 -5.59 0.69 -14.13
CA ASP A 25 -4.37 -0.11 -14.00
C ASP A 25 -3.66 -0.32 -15.34
N ASN A 26 -4.27 0.08 -16.47
CA ASN A 26 -3.66 0.04 -17.78
C ASN A 26 -2.64 1.18 -17.93
N GLY A 27 -1.39 0.84 -18.20
CA GLY A 27 -0.31 1.83 -18.38
C GLY A 27 0.59 1.99 -17.15
N ASP A 28 0.26 1.36 -16.03
CA ASP A 28 1.16 1.27 -14.88
C ASP A 28 2.13 0.09 -15.05
N TYR A 29 3.39 0.28 -14.65
CA TYR A 29 4.37 -0.82 -14.65
C TYR A 29 4.00 -1.84 -13.58
N ARG A 30 3.30 -2.89 -13.98
CA ARG A 30 2.84 -3.97 -13.08
C ARG A 30 3.27 -5.34 -13.61
N PRO A 31 4.45 -5.81 -13.22
CA PRO A 31 4.92 -7.16 -13.60
C PRO A 31 3.91 -8.27 -13.25
N GLY A 32 3.08 -8.04 -12.22
CA GLY A 32 2.01 -8.97 -11.83
C GLY A 32 0.93 -9.19 -12.89
N LEU A 33 0.69 -8.24 -13.80
CA LEU A 33 -0.29 -8.41 -14.89
C LEU A 33 0.13 -9.49 -15.89
N GLN A 34 1.43 -9.68 -16.10
CA GLN A 34 1.94 -10.78 -16.91
C GLN A 34 1.56 -12.12 -16.27
N ALA A 35 1.81 -12.29 -14.97
CA ALA A 35 1.44 -13.51 -14.25
C ALA A 35 -0.08 -13.76 -14.25
N VAL A 36 -0.91 -12.72 -14.19
CA VAL A 36 -2.37 -12.82 -14.31
C VAL A 36 -2.75 -13.42 -15.67
N ALA A 37 -2.12 -12.95 -16.76
CA ALA A 37 -2.39 -13.45 -18.12
C ALA A 37 -1.89 -14.89 -18.30
N GLU A 38 -0.66 -15.20 -17.89
CA GLU A 38 -0.03 -16.52 -18.03
C GLU A 38 -0.80 -17.62 -17.25
N LEU A 39 -1.33 -17.27 -16.07
CA LEU A 39 -2.06 -18.20 -15.21
C LEU A 39 -3.59 -18.22 -15.47
N GLY A 40 -4.06 -17.50 -16.48
CA GLY A 40 -5.48 -17.48 -16.85
C GLY A 40 -6.41 -16.86 -15.80
N ILE A 41 -5.88 -16.03 -14.92
CA ILE A 41 -6.66 -15.32 -13.89
C ILE A 41 -7.62 -14.33 -14.56
N LYS A 42 -8.86 -14.28 -14.11
CA LYS A 42 -9.87 -13.40 -14.67
C LYS A 42 -9.83 -12.01 -14.05
N SER A 43 -9.93 -10.97 -14.85
CA SER A 43 -10.05 -9.57 -14.41
C SER A 43 -11.42 -9.01 -14.80
N PRO A 44 -12.51 -9.36 -14.09
CA PRO A 44 -13.88 -9.05 -14.52
C PRO A 44 -14.16 -7.57 -14.61
N LEU A 45 -13.63 -6.75 -13.70
CA LEU A 45 -13.83 -5.30 -13.72
C LEU A 45 -13.17 -4.67 -14.95
N ARG A 46 -11.96 -5.11 -15.30
CA ARG A 46 -11.26 -4.66 -16.51
C ARG A 46 -11.95 -5.16 -17.78
N ALA A 47 -12.40 -6.41 -17.79
CA ALA A 47 -13.15 -6.97 -18.92
C ALA A 47 -14.46 -6.20 -19.16
N SER A 48 -15.10 -5.71 -18.10
CA SER A 48 -16.30 -4.84 -18.15
C SER A 48 -15.96 -3.36 -18.43
N LYS A 49 -14.70 -3.03 -18.67
CA LYS A 49 -14.19 -1.66 -18.94
C LYS A 49 -14.50 -0.65 -17.82
N LEU A 50 -14.61 -1.12 -16.59
CA LEU A 50 -14.87 -0.25 -15.43
C LEU A 50 -13.57 0.43 -14.97
N ASN A 51 -13.65 1.74 -14.74
CA ASN A 51 -12.62 2.51 -14.07
C ASN A 51 -12.93 2.61 -12.56
N LYS A 52 -12.05 3.23 -11.80
CA LYS A 52 -12.18 3.35 -10.34
C LYS A 52 -13.39 4.20 -9.90
N ALA A 53 -13.74 5.22 -10.70
CA ALA A 53 -14.91 6.05 -10.42
C ALA A 53 -16.20 5.25 -10.60
N ASP A 54 -16.30 4.48 -11.70
CA ASP A 54 -17.45 3.60 -11.97
C ASP A 54 -17.62 2.56 -10.87
N ILE A 55 -16.51 1.91 -10.46
CA ILE A 55 -16.53 0.90 -9.39
C ILE A 55 -17.02 1.51 -8.06
N ARG A 56 -16.58 2.72 -7.72
CA ARG A 56 -17.04 3.40 -6.51
C ARG A 56 -18.53 3.77 -6.58
N ALA A 57 -18.99 4.27 -7.71
CA ALA A 57 -20.41 4.58 -7.92
C ALA A 57 -21.27 3.33 -7.77
N LEU A 58 -20.94 2.24 -8.48
CA LEU A 58 -21.65 0.97 -8.39
C LEU A 58 -21.61 0.37 -6.98
N SER A 59 -20.45 0.44 -6.31
CA SER A 59 -20.32 -0.05 -4.92
C SER A 59 -21.20 0.73 -3.97
N LYS A 60 -21.34 2.03 -4.17
CA LYS A 60 -22.23 2.89 -3.38
C LYS A 60 -23.69 2.53 -3.61
N ASP A 61 -24.08 2.37 -4.88
CA ASP A 61 -25.46 2.01 -5.26
C ASP A 61 -25.85 0.63 -4.72
N LEU A 62 -24.89 -0.29 -4.65
CA LEU A 62 -25.06 -1.62 -4.04
C LEU A 62 -24.99 -1.61 -2.50
N GLY A 63 -24.79 -0.45 -1.86
CA GLY A 63 -24.70 -0.31 -0.41
C GLY A 63 -23.46 -0.94 0.21
N LEU A 64 -22.38 -1.15 -0.56
CA LEU A 64 -21.14 -1.72 -0.03
C LEU A 64 -20.42 -0.69 0.87
N PRO A 65 -20.07 -1.03 2.13
CA PRO A 65 -19.48 -0.08 3.06
C PRO A 65 -18.06 0.38 2.64
N THR A 66 -17.47 -0.30 1.67
CA THR A 66 -16.11 -0.02 1.17
C THR A 66 -16.07 0.92 -0.03
N TRP A 67 -17.20 1.47 -0.49
CA TRP A 67 -17.28 2.29 -1.69
C TRP A 67 -16.36 3.52 -1.68
N ASN A 68 -16.16 4.14 -0.50
CA ASN A 68 -15.30 5.31 -0.31
C ASN A 68 -13.91 4.97 0.27
N LYS A 69 -13.61 3.67 0.44
CA LYS A 69 -12.32 3.25 1.00
C LYS A 69 -11.17 3.78 0.15
N GLN A 70 -10.17 4.35 0.83
CA GLN A 70 -8.93 4.76 0.17
C GLN A 70 -8.20 3.55 -0.42
N SER A 71 -7.44 3.81 -1.49
CA SER A 71 -6.59 2.79 -2.10
C SER A 71 -5.35 2.61 -1.26
N PHE A 72 -5.26 1.49 -0.57
CA PHE A 72 -4.04 1.10 0.14
C PHE A 72 -3.25 0.12 -0.73
N ALA A 73 -2.03 0.50 -1.09
CA ALA A 73 -1.07 -0.46 -1.60
C ALA A 73 -0.67 -1.44 -0.48
N CYS A 74 -0.25 -2.66 -0.82
CA CYS A 74 0.19 -3.65 0.17
C CYS A 74 1.40 -3.13 0.99
N LEU A 75 1.57 -3.62 2.20
CA LEU A 75 2.66 -3.20 3.10
C LEU A 75 4.06 -3.43 2.51
N SER A 76 4.21 -4.42 1.62
CA SER A 76 5.47 -4.66 0.91
C SER A 76 5.95 -3.44 0.11
N SER A 77 5.04 -2.59 -0.34
CA SER A 77 5.39 -1.34 -1.04
C SER A 77 6.06 -0.29 -0.14
N ARG A 78 6.18 -0.52 1.17
CA ARG A 78 6.90 0.36 2.11
C ARG A 78 8.40 0.08 2.14
N PHE A 79 8.81 -1.02 1.56
CA PHE A 79 10.22 -1.42 1.48
C PHE A 79 10.86 -0.79 0.25
N VAL A 80 12.02 -0.19 0.43
CA VAL A 80 12.80 0.33 -0.70
C VAL A 80 13.32 -0.81 -1.56
N TYR A 81 13.59 -0.54 -2.84
CA TYR A 81 14.12 -1.55 -3.74
C TYR A 81 15.44 -2.12 -3.20
N GLY A 82 15.57 -3.46 -3.24
CA GLY A 82 16.72 -4.19 -2.68
C GLY A 82 16.63 -4.51 -1.18
N GLU A 83 15.65 -3.95 -0.47
CA GLU A 83 15.42 -4.30 0.94
C GLU A 83 14.72 -5.65 1.06
N THR A 84 15.21 -6.51 1.95
CA THR A 84 14.55 -7.80 2.24
C THR A 84 13.27 -7.59 3.00
N ILE A 85 12.17 -8.11 2.47
CA ILE A 85 10.87 -8.11 3.15
C ILE A 85 10.86 -9.26 4.15
N SER A 86 10.69 -8.93 5.45
CA SER A 86 10.51 -9.90 6.52
C SER A 86 9.20 -9.65 7.26
N GLU A 87 8.67 -10.69 7.90
CA GLU A 87 7.47 -10.58 8.71
C GLU A 87 7.63 -9.57 9.84
N GLU A 88 8.79 -9.58 10.50
CA GLU A 88 9.12 -8.64 11.56
C GLU A 88 9.04 -7.19 11.08
N LYS A 89 9.68 -6.88 9.94
CA LYS A 89 9.66 -5.53 9.36
C LYS A 89 8.27 -5.12 8.87
N LEU A 90 7.48 -6.06 8.36
CA LEU A 90 6.07 -5.81 8.00
C LEU A 90 5.25 -5.42 9.22
N ILE A 91 5.42 -6.13 10.35
CA ILE A 91 4.76 -5.81 11.63
C ILE A 91 5.20 -4.43 12.14
N MET A 92 6.49 -4.09 12.04
CA MET A 92 6.98 -2.76 12.43
C MET A 92 6.28 -1.65 11.65
N VAL A 93 6.19 -1.79 10.33
CA VAL A 93 5.56 -0.80 9.44
C VAL A 93 4.05 -0.72 9.69
N ASP A 94 3.38 -1.85 9.84
CA ASP A 94 1.95 -1.92 10.11
C ASP A 94 1.58 -1.18 11.39
N LYS A 95 2.27 -1.49 12.50
CA LYS A 95 2.07 -0.80 13.79
C LYS A 95 2.33 0.70 13.68
N ALA A 96 3.35 1.09 12.93
CA ALA A 96 3.72 2.49 12.76
C ALA A 96 2.65 3.27 11.96
N GLU A 97 2.16 2.73 10.85
CA GLU A 97 1.07 3.34 10.07
C GLU A 97 -0.22 3.37 10.87
N GLN A 98 -0.57 2.29 11.58
CA GLN A 98 -1.78 2.23 12.41
C GLN A 98 -1.76 3.30 13.52
N LEU A 99 -0.64 3.47 14.22
CA LEU A 99 -0.51 4.53 15.23
C LEU A 99 -0.79 5.92 14.64
N LEU A 100 -0.23 6.23 13.48
CA LEU A 100 -0.45 7.52 12.83
C LEU A 100 -1.92 7.70 12.41
N LEU A 101 -2.55 6.65 11.89
CA LEU A 101 -3.98 6.67 11.55
C LEU A 101 -4.85 6.88 12.80
N ASP A 102 -4.56 6.21 13.92
CA ASP A 102 -5.25 6.37 15.20
C ASP A 102 -5.09 7.78 15.80
N MET A 103 -3.95 8.43 15.49
CA MET A 103 -3.71 9.85 15.84
C MET A 103 -4.44 10.82 14.90
N GLY A 104 -5.20 10.31 13.92
CA GLY A 104 -6.03 11.07 13.00
C GLY A 104 -5.28 11.67 11.82
N PHE A 105 -4.11 11.13 11.41
CA PHE A 105 -3.51 11.43 10.11
C PHE A 105 -4.28 10.70 9.01
N HIS A 106 -4.49 11.35 7.86
CA HIS A 106 -5.39 10.82 6.83
C HIS A 106 -4.68 9.96 5.79
N GLN A 107 -3.59 10.46 5.24
CA GLN A 107 -2.81 9.77 4.20
C GLN A 107 -1.40 9.51 4.73
N VAL A 108 -1.14 8.27 5.08
CA VAL A 108 0.08 7.88 5.77
C VAL A 108 0.84 6.82 4.98
N ARG A 109 2.16 6.95 4.91
CA ARG A 109 3.08 5.88 4.56
C ARG A 109 4.30 5.94 5.48
N VAL A 110 4.70 4.79 5.99
CA VAL A 110 5.95 4.65 6.72
C VAL A 110 6.88 3.77 5.89
N ARG A 111 7.85 4.40 5.23
CA ARG A 111 8.87 3.68 4.45
C ARG A 111 9.97 3.17 5.36
N ILE A 112 10.43 1.97 5.10
CA ILE A 112 11.54 1.36 5.85
C ILE A 112 12.81 1.40 5.02
N HIS A 113 13.89 1.92 5.64
CA HIS A 113 15.25 1.96 5.11
C HIS A 113 16.17 1.32 6.16
N GLY A 114 16.39 0.00 6.06
CA GLY A 114 17.09 -0.75 7.12
C GLY A 114 16.31 -0.71 8.45
N THR A 115 16.72 0.17 9.37
CA THR A 115 16.03 0.43 10.66
C THR A 115 15.52 1.86 10.79
N ILE A 116 15.49 2.62 9.70
CA ILE A 116 15.00 3.99 9.68
C ILE A 116 13.55 4.00 9.20
N ALA A 117 12.66 4.63 9.96
CA ALA A 117 11.32 4.97 9.51
C ALA A 117 11.34 6.33 8.79
N ARG A 118 10.86 6.40 7.56
CA ARG A 118 10.59 7.64 6.84
C ARG A 118 9.08 7.82 6.70
N ILE A 119 8.54 8.78 7.45
CA ILE A 119 7.12 9.10 7.48
C ILE A 119 6.78 10.01 6.30
N GLU A 120 5.81 9.60 5.50
CA GLU A 120 5.18 10.40 4.45
C GLU A 120 3.72 10.65 4.85
N ILE A 121 3.36 11.92 5.06
CA ILE A 121 2.00 12.39 5.33
C ILE A 121 1.70 13.57 4.42
N LEU A 122 0.45 14.03 4.41
CA LEU A 122 0.08 15.21 3.65
C LEU A 122 0.82 16.44 4.18
N PRO A 123 1.36 17.35 3.32
CA PRO A 123 2.11 18.52 3.75
C PRO A 123 1.35 19.41 4.72
N GLU A 124 0.05 19.54 4.58
CA GLU A 124 -0.83 20.30 5.48
C GLU A 124 -0.89 19.72 6.90
N GLU A 125 -0.51 18.45 7.08
CA GLU A 125 -0.47 17.78 8.38
C GLU A 125 0.90 17.87 9.08
N PHE A 126 1.93 18.45 8.44
CA PHE A 126 3.27 18.60 9.04
C PHE A 126 3.26 19.31 10.40
N PRO A 127 2.55 20.45 10.58
CA PRO A 127 2.48 21.09 11.89
C PRO A 127 1.97 20.17 13.00
N LYS A 128 1.02 19.29 12.65
CA LYS A 128 0.46 18.30 13.57
C LYS A 128 1.49 17.21 13.95
N LEU A 129 2.34 16.78 13.00
CA LEU A 129 3.36 15.76 13.25
C LEU A 129 4.47 16.28 14.16
N VAL A 130 4.91 17.55 13.97
CA VAL A 130 6.01 18.13 14.74
C VAL A 130 5.60 18.72 16.09
N GLU A 131 4.31 18.78 16.39
CA GLU A 131 3.81 19.14 17.72
C GLU A 131 4.48 18.25 18.78
N GLU A 132 4.97 18.87 19.86
CA GLU A 132 5.85 18.21 20.82
C GLU A 132 5.28 16.91 21.39
N THR A 133 4.02 16.93 21.82
CA THR A 133 3.37 15.74 22.42
C THR A 133 3.29 14.59 21.43
N LYS A 134 2.84 14.86 20.19
CA LYS A 134 2.71 13.85 19.15
C LYS A 134 4.05 13.34 18.68
N ARG A 135 5.02 14.25 18.45
CA ARG A 135 6.38 13.90 18.06
C ARG A 135 7.03 12.97 19.08
N ASN A 136 6.87 13.26 20.37
CA ASN A 136 7.45 12.44 21.44
C ASN A 136 6.80 11.06 21.50
N LEU A 137 5.46 10.99 21.36
CA LEU A 137 4.73 9.72 21.33
C LEU A 137 5.14 8.88 20.11
N ILE A 138 5.18 9.47 18.92
CA ILE A 138 5.57 8.77 17.67
C ILE A 138 7.01 8.25 17.82
N THR A 139 7.94 9.09 18.27
CA THR A 139 9.34 8.70 18.40
C THR A 139 9.51 7.55 19.39
N LYS A 140 8.82 7.60 20.53
CA LYS A 140 8.87 6.54 21.54
C LYS A 140 8.31 5.23 20.97
N SER A 141 7.09 5.27 20.45
CA SER A 141 6.39 4.07 19.95
C SER A 141 7.14 3.42 18.79
N PHE A 142 7.63 4.21 17.83
CA PHE A 142 8.38 3.67 16.71
C PHE A 142 9.68 2.98 17.13
N LYS A 143 10.37 3.52 18.14
CA LYS A 143 11.54 2.84 18.74
C LYS A 143 11.15 1.52 19.40
N GLU A 144 10.02 1.48 20.09
CA GLU A 144 9.48 0.25 20.68
C GLU A 144 9.08 -0.77 19.61
N TYR A 145 8.70 -0.33 18.39
CA TYR A 145 8.41 -1.21 17.26
C TYR A 145 9.67 -1.74 16.57
N GLY A 146 10.88 -1.19 16.87
CA GLY A 146 12.15 -1.66 16.36
C GLY A 146 12.89 -0.68 15.44
N PHE A 147 12.36 0.52 15.20
CA PHE A 147 13.07 1.55 14.45
C PHE A 147 14.14 2.24 15.30
N THR A 148 15.32 2.45 14.70
CA THR A 148 16.42 3.20 15.33
C THR A 148 16.21 4.70 15.19
N TYR A 149 15.79 5.13 14.00
CA TYR A 149 15.54 6.54 13.68
C TYR A 149 14.14 6.72 13.11
N VAL A 150 13.52 7.84 13.47
CA VAL A 150 12.22 8.28 12.98
C VAL A 150 12.43 9.59 12.25
N THR A 151 12.10 9.63 10.96
CA THR A 151 12.31 10.78 10.08
C THR A 151 11.03 11.13 9.36
N MET A 152 10.93 12.34 8.83
CA MET A 152 9.84 12.80 7.99
C MET A 152 10.36 13.10 6.59
N ASP A 153 9.65 12.70 5.56
CA ASP A 153 9.88 13.14 4.19
C ASP A 153 9.35 14.58 4.05
N LEU A 154 10.25 15.53 3.78
CA LEU A 154 9.90 16.96 3.66
C LEU A 154 9.04 17.25 2.42
N THR A 155 9.02 16.36 1.44
CA THR A 155 8.12 16.49 0.28
C THR A 155 6.71 15.98 0.59
N GLY A 156 6.58 15.16 1.63
CA GLY A 156 5.32 14.57 2.05
C GLY A 156 4.88 13.39 1.19
N TYR A 157 3.63 12.99 1.39
CA TYR A 157 3.04 11.88 0.65
C TYR A 157 2.85 12.23 -0.83
N ARG A 158 3.29 11.34 -1.71
CA ARG A 158 3.03 11.39 -3.15
C ARG A 158 2.92 10.01 -3.75
N THR A 159 2.01 9.87 -4.70
CA THR A 159 1.85 8.60 -5.43
C THR A 159 3.11 8.31 -6.23
N GLY A 160 3.62 7.08 -6.14
CA GLY A 160 4.78 6.66 -6.92
C GLY A 160 6.15 7.08 -6.34
N SER A 161 6.22 7.64 -5.12
CA SER A 161 7.50 8.05 -4.48
C SER A 161 8.56 6.95 -4.43
N MET A 162 8.14 5.68 -4.42
CA MET A 162 9.05 4.53 -4.47
C MET A 162 9.78 4.37 -5.80
N ASN A 163 9.18 4.84 -6.90
CA ASN A 163 9.72 4.68 -8.25
C ASN A 163 10.76 5.77 -8.61
N GLU A 164 10.90 6.80 -7.78
CA GLU A 164 11.87 7.88 -8.01
C GLU A 164 13.32 7.36 -8.08
N THR A 165 13.63 6.31 -7.31
CA THR A 165 14.95 5.67 -7.34
C THR A 165 15.21 4.85 -8.60
N LEU A 166 14.16 4.42 -9.32
CA LEU A 166 14.30 3.69 -10.58
C LEU A 166 14.59 4.60 -11.78
N ASN A 167 14.23 5.88 -11.68
CA ASN A 167 14.41 6.86 -12.74
C ASN A 167 15.73 7.64 -12.64
N SER A 168 16.54 7.39 -11.60
CA SER A 168 17.83 8.07 -11.39
C SER A 168 19.01 7.40 -12.11
N ASP A 169 18.79 6.26 -12.78
CA ASP A 169 19.81 5.53 -13.53
C ASP A 169 19.62 5.64 -15.07
N LEU A 170 18.87 6.67 -15.54
CA LEU A 170 18.70 7.00 -16.96
C LEU A 170 19.37 8.32 -17.34
#